data_5121b5ccd0e42bc12df4db8ca4536232
#
_entry.id   5121b5ccd0e42bc12df4db8ca4536232
#
_cell.length_a   1.000
_cell.length_b   1.000
_cell.length_c   1.000
_cell.angle_alpha   90.00
_cell.angle_beta   90.00
_cell.angle_gamma   90.00
#
_symmetry.space_group_name_H-M   'P 1'
#
loop_
_entity.id
_entity.type
_entity.pdbx_description
1 polymer ?
#
loop_
_entity_poly.entity_id
_entity_poly.type
_entity_poly.pdbx_seq_one_letter_code
_entity_poly.pdbx_strand_id
1 'polypeptide(L)'
;MEPSNTGHVSRIQRACTGDGPGYRTTVFLQGCHLHCPWCHNADYQPFGSRVVKNNARCIACGRCDANGPVCRHGTDVNTGCASCVTECPSGALTMLGTSMDVEDVMKVVRRDTDYYRDTGGGMTLSGGEPLMQMGFALALLKAASDEEIATAIETSCGIPEHVFSCVVGKADLYLCDIKASRKDYPDLIGTTAERVYTNISALSEADCRVIIRVPSVVGMNFDEGLAAFIKEVASLKNVENIEFLPYHDMGLGKATRIGLSEPDWSDMRAPSATELDAFKKIVFS
;
A
#
# COMPACT_ATOMS: atom_id res chain seq x y z
N MET A 1 -17.24 -13.49 2.15
CA MET A 1 -17.33 -12.20 2.88
C MET A 1 -18.28 -11.31 2.11
N GLU A 2 -19.21 -10.62 2.78
CA GLU A 2 -20.16 -9.74 2.07
C GLU A 2 -19.47 -8.46 1.57
N PRO A 3 -19.82 -7.96 0.39
CA PRO A 3 -19.33 -6.68 -0.09
C PRO A 3 -19.73 -5.54 0.84
N SER A 4 -18.82 -4.59 1.07
CA SER A 4 -19.08 -3.35 1.81
C SER A 4 -19.11 -2.19 0.82
N ASN A 5 -20.16 -1.39 0.84
CA ASN A 5 -20.26 -0.23 -0.04
C ASN A 5 -19.39 0.96 0.43
N THR A 6 -18.81 0.90 1.62
CA THR A 6 -17.99 1.98 2.18
C THR A 6 -16.68 1.46 2.72
N GLY A 7 -15.64 2.29 2.65
CA GLY A 7 -14.31 2.01 3.19
C GLY A 7 -13.54 3.29 3.52
N HIS A 8 -12.38 3.11 4.14
CA HIS A 8 -11.48 4.19 4.50
C HIS A 8 -10.40 4.35 3.44
N VAL A 9 -10.40 5.47 2.76
CA VAL A 9 -9.47 5.83 1.69
C VAL A 9 -8.48 6.86 2.21
N SER A 10 -7.19 6.55 2.15
CA SER A 10 -6.13 7.50 2.53
C SER A 10 -5.88 8.53 1.45
N ARG A 11 -5.90 8.09 0.20
CA ARG A 11 -5.62 8.92 -0.97
C ARG A 11 -6.16 8.27 -2.24
N ILE A 12 -6.55 9.08 -3.22
CA ILE A 12 -6.69 8.65 -4.61
C ILE A 12 -5.69 9.45 -5.43
N GLN A 13 -4.79 8.77 -6.11
CA GLN A 13 -3.78 9.39 -6.94
C GLN A 13 -4.01 9.02 -8.41
N ARG A 14 -4.24 10.04 -9.21
CA ARG A 14 -4.34 9.92 -10.66
C ARG A 14 -2.95 10.01 -11.30
N ALA A 15 -2.81 9.57 -12.52
CA ALA A 15 -1.57 9.65 -13.29
C ALA A 15 -0.39 8.84 -12.73
N CYS A 16 -0.68 7.67 -12.13
CA CYS A 16 0.36 6.77 -11.66
C CYS A 16 0.87 5.91 -12.82
N THR A 17 2.20 5.82 -12.95
CA THR A 17 2.89 4.96 -13.93
C THR A 17 3.74 3.87 -13.28
N GLY A 18 3.83 3.87 -11.95
CA GLY A 18 4.58 2.90 -11.16
C GLY A 18 3.72 1.84 -10.47
N ASP A 19 2.40 1.91 -10.58
CA ASP A 19 1.47 1.03 -9.85
C ASP A 19 0.79 0.01 -10.78
N GLY A 20 1.56 -0.54 -11.71
CA GLY A 20 1.16 -1.46 -12.75
C GLY A 20 1.31 -0.87 -14.17
N PRO A 21 1.02 -1.66 -15.21
CA PRO A 21 1.17 -1.24 -16.59
C PRO A 21 0.18 -0.14 -16.98
N GLY A 22 0.62 0.74 -17.89
CA GLY A 22 -0.18 1.84 -18.42
C GLY A 22 -0.39 2.99 -17.43
N TYR A 23 -1.34 3.85 -17.77
CA TYR A 23 -1.74 4.98 -16.92
C TYR A 23 -2.78 4.51 -15.90
N ARG A 24 -2.54 4.74 -14.62
CA ARG A 24 -3.42 4.21 -13.57
C ARG A 24 -3.92 5.28 -12.61
N THR A 25 -5.12 5.07 -12.09
CA THR A 25 -5.59 5.76 -10.89
C THR A 25 -5.46 4.80 -9.71
N THR A 26 -4.59 5.13 -8.76
CA THR A 26 -4.32 4.31 -7.59
C THR A 26 -5.15 4.78 -6.41
N VAL A 27 -5.94 3.86 -5.85
CA VAL A 27 -6.76 4.05 -4.65
C VAL A 27 -6.03 3.46 -3.47
N PHE A 28 -5.49 4.31 -2.61
CA PHE A 28 -4.77 3.90 -1.40
C PHE A 28 -5.74 3.71 -0.25
N LEU A 29 -5.95 2.45 0.15
CA LEU A 29 -6.81 2.11 1.28
C LEU A 29 -6.07 2.21 2.61
N GLN A 30 -6.78 2.61 3.66
CA GLN A 30 -6.24 2.76 5.00
C GLN A 30 -6.22 1.41 5.73
N GLY A 31 -5.17 1.18 6.53
CA GLY A 31 -4.99 -0.01 7.36
C GLY A 31 -3.96 -0.97 6.79
N CYS A 32 -3.04 -1.39 7.64
CA CYS A 32 -2.06 -2.43 7.36
C CYS A 32 -1.72 -3.16 8.66
N HIS A 33 -1.65 -4.48 8.61
CA HIS A 33 -1.26 -5.31 9.75
C HIS A 33 0.25 -5.53 9.84
N LEU A 34 1.00 -5.10 8.82
CA LEU A 34 2.45 -5.25 8.74
C LEU A 34 3.16 -4.03 9.36
N HIS A 35 4.42 -4.23 9.74
CA HIS A 35 5.25 -3.20 10.37
C HIS A 35 6.63 -3.07 9.72
N CYS A 36 6.66 -3.17 8.38
CA CYS A 36 7.91 -3.04 7.61
C CYS A 36 8.71 -1.81 8.03
N PRO A 37 10.00 -1.94 8.43
CA PRO A 37 10.79 -0.80 8.91
C PRO A 37 10.95 0.31 7.87
N TRP A 38 11.02 -0.05 6.59
CA TRP A 38 11.13 0.89 5.46
C TRP A 38 9.77 1.31 4.88
N CYS A 39 8.68 1.20 5.65
CA CYS A 39 7.35 1.48 5.12
C CYS A 39 7.23 2.89 4.57
N HIS A 40 6.95 2.98 3.28
CA HIS A 40 6.82 4.25 2.56
C HIS A 40 5.56 5.02 2.94
N ASN A 41 4.54 4.29 3.41
CA ASN A 41 3.23 4.81 3.78
C ASN A 41 2.88 4.45 5.23
N ALA A 42 3.80 4.70 6.16
CA ALA A 42 3.60 4.42 7.58
C ALA A 42 2.33 5.09 8.14
N ASP A 43 1.97 6.25 7.59
CA ASP A 43 0.75 6.98 7.93
C ASP A 43 -0.55 6.28 7.45
N TYR A 44 -0.45 5.27 6.57
CA TYR A 44 -1.60 4.45 6.15
C TYR A 44 -1.76 3.15 6.97
N GLN A 45 -0.79 2.80 7.83
CA GLN A 45 -0.86 1.55 8.63
C GLN A 45 -2.03 1.53 9.61
N PRO A 46 -2.29 2.58 10.41
CA PRO A 46 -3.40 2.54 11.34
C PRO A 46 -4.76 2.53 10.63
N PHE A 47 -5.68 1.71 11.11
CA PHE A 47 -7.04 1.62 10.55
C PHE A 47 -7.93 2.79 11.00
N GLY A 48 -8.84 3.18 10.13
CA GLY A 48 -9.85 4.22 10.41
C GLY A 48 -9.37 5.66 10.13
N SER A 49 -10.31 6.60 10.26
CA SER A 49 -10.05 8.01 10.04
C SER A 49 -9.25 8.62 11.19
N ARG A 50 -8.25 9.45 10.87
CA ARG A 50 -7.47 10.20 11.87
C ARG A 50 -6.98 11.53 11.34
N VAL A 51 -6.81 12.47 12.24
CA VAL A 51 -6.18 13.76 11.93
C VAL A 51 -4.67 13.62 12.06
N VAL A 52 -3.94 14.07 11.06
CA VAL A 52 -2.48 14.15 11.09
C VAL A 52 -2.00 15.59 11.00
N LYS A 53 -0.89 15.89 11.68
CA LYS A 53 -0.30 17.23 11.74
C LYS A 53 0.99 17.30 10.94
N ASN A 54 1.04 18.21 9.98
CA ASN A 54 2.26 18.59 9.31
C ASN A 54 2.97 19.71 10.11
N ASN A 55 4.00 19.35 10.85
CA ASN A 55 4.73 20.29 11.70
C ASN A 55 5.40 21.42 10.92
N ALA A 56 5.81 21.19 9.67
CA ALA A 56 6.41 22.21 8.82
C ALA A 56 5.41 23.31 8.40
N ARG A 57 4.10 23.00 8.37
CA ARG A 57 3.03 23.97 8.09
C ARG A 57 2.43 24.58 9.35
N CYS A 58 2.72 24.02 10.52
CA CYS A 58 2.11 24.43 11.76
C CYS A 58 2.67 25.79 12.23
N ILE A 59 1.78 26.79 12.40
CA ILE A 59 2.12 28.12 12.90
C ILE A 59 1.97 28.23 14.43
N ALA A 60 1.79 27.11 15.13
CA ALA A 60 1.65 27.06 16.59
C ALA A 60 0.56 28.00 17.18
N CYS A 61 -0.56 28.17 16.47
CA CYS A 61 -1.65 29.07 16.89
C CYS A 61 -2.50 28.56 18.08
N GLY A 62 -2.27 27.33 18.57
CA GLY A 62 -2.95 26.76 19.74
C GLY A 62 -4.41 26.34 19.52
N ARG A 63 -5.02 26.57 18.35
CA ARG A 63 -6.45 26.28 18.13
C ARG A 63 -6.82 24.81 18.26
N CYS A 64 -5.90 23.91 17.94
CA CYS A 64 -6.11 22.46 18.02
C CYS A 64 -5.59 21.83 19.32
N ASP A 65 -5.05 22.61 20.25
CA ASP A 65 -4.59 22.09 21.54
C ASP A 65 -5.78 21.69 22.41
N ALA A 66 -5.58 20.76 23.35
CA ALA A 66 -6.63 20.19 24.20
C ALA A 66 -7.52 21.24 24.92
N ASN A 67 -6.95 22.42 25.17
CA ASN A 67 -7.62 23.58 25.79
C ASN A 67 -7.94 24.66 24.76
N GLY A 68 -7.74 24.43 23.47
CA GLY A 68 -8.01 25.36 22.39
C GLY A 68 -9.51 25.47 22.07
N PRO A 69 -9.97 26.59 21.47
CA PRO A 69 -11.39 26.84 21.22
C PRO A 69 -12.02 25.86 20.22
N VAL A 70 -11.23 25.06 19.50
CA VAL A 70 -11.69 24.15 18.44
C VAL A 70 -11.61 22.67 18.85
N CYS A 71 -10.68 22.30 19.75
CA CYS A 71 -10.55 20.91 20.19
C CYS A 71 -11.59 20.58 21.26
N ARG A 72 -12.61 19.81 20.90
CA ARG A 72 -13.64 19.31 21.83
C ARG A 72 -13.37 17.90 22.37
N HIS A 73 -12.29 17.26 21.94
CA HIS A 73 -12.02 15.82 22.17
C HIS A 73 -10.73 15.51 22.95
N GLY A 74 -10.07 16.51 23.55
CA GLY A 74 -8.83 16.31 24.30
C GLY A 74 -7.59 16.16 23.42
N THR A 75 -6.50 15.66 24.00
CA THR A 75 -5.19 15.54 23.34
C THR A 75 -5.11 14.40 22.32
N ASP A 76 -6.15 13.58 22.20
CA ASP A 76 -6.15 12.45 21.29
C ASP A 76 -6.52 12.91 19.87
N VAL A 77 -5.52 13.38 19.13
CA VAL A 77 -5.64 13.72 17.69
C VAL A 77 -6.01 12.51 16.82
N ASN A 78 -6.03 11.31 17.41
CA ASN A 78 -6.33 10.06 16.70
C ASN A 78 -7.85 9.83 16.51
N THR A 79 -8.72 10.61 17.11
CA THR A 79 -10.17 10.42 17.05
C THR A 79 -10.89 11.19 15.95
N GLY A 80 -10.20 11.59 14.86
CA GLY A 80 -10.85 12.00 13.61
C GLY A 80 -11.79 13.22 13.71
N CYS A 81 -11.38 14.28 14.40
CA CYS A 81 -12.19 15.51 14.47
C CYS A 81 -12.07 16.34 13.18
N ALA A 82 -13.04 16.20 12.26
CA ALA A 82 -13.09 16.96 11.02
C ALA A 82 -13.06 18.50 11.25
N SER A 83 -13.64 18.98 12.36
CA SER A 83 -13.64 20.41 12.69
C SER A 83 -12.23 20.97 12.93
N CYS A 84 -11.31 20.20 13.52
CA CYS A 84 -9.92 20.65 13.68
C CYS A 84 -9.23 20.88 12.32
N VAL A 85 -9.55 20.07 11.33
CA VAL A 85 -8.98 20.19 9.97
C VAL A 85 -9.49 21.44 9.28
N THR A 86 -10.81 21.67 9.32
CA THR A 86 -11.45 22.85 8.67
C THR A 86 -11.06 24.15 9.32
N GLU A 87 -10.85 24.16 10.65
CA GLU A 87 -10.50 25.35 11.42
C GLU A 87 -8.99 25.64 11.48
N CYS A 88 -8.15 24.79 10.88
CA CYS A 88 -6.71 25.01 10.87
C CYS A 88 -6.31 26.10 9.86
N PRO A 89 -5.88 27.31 10.33
CA PRO A 89 -5.67 28.46 9.44
C PRO A 89 -4.46 28.27 8.50
N SER A 90 -3.52 27.39 8.85
CA SER A 90 -2.34 27.10 8.03
C SER A 90 -2.49 25.84 7.19
N GLY A 91 -3.62 25.12 7.30
CA GLY A 91 -3.80 23.82 6.64
C GLY A 91 -2.78 22.75 7.11
N ALA A 92 -2.24 22.91 8.32
CA ALA A 92 -1.30 21.95 8.90
C ALA A 92 -1.97 20.64 9.31
N LEU A 93 -3.28 20.62 9.54
CA LEU A 93 -4.05 19.44 9.87
C LEU A 93 -4.73 18.90 8.63
N THR A 94 -4.63 17.58 8.43
CA THR A 94 -5.30 16.87 7.35
C THR A 94 -5.95 15.60 7.87
N MET A 95 -7.03 15.16 7.23
CA MET A 95 -7.66 13.87 7.54
C MET A 95 -7.01 12.79 6.69
N LEU A 96 -6.63 11.67 7.32
CA LEU A 96 -6.28 10.43 6.65
C LEU A 96 -7.39 9.40 6.90
N GLY A 97 -7.56 8.47 5.95
CA GLY A 97 -8.58 7.43 6.06
C GLY A 97 -9.99 7.99 5.99
N THR A 98 -10.27 8.86 5.04
CA THR A 98 -11.62 9.39 4.80
C THR A 98 -12.57 8.26 4.44
N SER A 99 -13.73 8.20 5.11
CA SER A 99 -14.79 7.28 4.70
C SER A 99 -15.35 7.71 3.35
N MET A 100 -15.31 6.80 2.37
CA MET A 100 -15.84 7.00 1.02
C MET A 100 -16.70 5.81 0.64
N ASP A 101 -17.73 6.04 -0.15
CA ASP A 101 -18.46 4.95 -0.79
C ASP A 101 -17.84 4.58 -2.15
N VAL A 102 -18.29 3.46 -2.72
CA VAL A 102 -17.79 2.97 -4.01
C VAL A 102 -18.00 4.01 -5.11
N GLU A 103 -19.16 4.67 -5.14
CA GLU A 103 -19.48 5.64 -6.18
C GLU A 103 -18.59 6.89 -6.09
N ASP A 104 -18.23 7.35 -4.89
CA ASP A 104 -17.33 8.49 -4.71
C ASP A 104 -15.92 8.18 -5.22
N VAL A 105 -15.44 6.95 -5.02
CA VAL A 105 -14.17 6.48 -5.60
C VAL A 105 -14.28 6.40 -7.13
N MET A 106 -15.34 5.76 -7.64
CA MET A 106 -15.53 5.57 -9.07
C MET A 106 -15.73 6.87 -9.84
N LYS A 107 -16.32 7.91 -9.23
CA LYS A 107 -16.35 9.27 -9.81
C LYS A 107 -14.96 9.81 -10.14
N VAL A 108 -13.95 9.49 -9.33
CA VAL A 108 -12.57 9.92 -9.60
C VAL A 108 -11.94 9.02 -10.67
N VAL A 109 -12.12 7.71 -10.56
CA VAL A 109 -11.55 6.71 -11.48
C VAL A 109 -12.02 6.94 -12.92
N ARG A 110 -13.33 7.17 -13.12
CA ARG A 110 -13.93 7.43 -14.46
C ARG A 110 -13.33 8.62 -15.21
N ARG A 111 -12.72 9.58 -14.52
CA ARG A 111 -12.11 10.76 -15.16
C ARG A 111 -10.94 10.41 -16.07
N ASP A 112 -10.37 9.23 -15.91
CA ASP A 112 -9.16 8.81 -16.62
C ASP A 112 -9.44 7.66 -17.62
N THR A 113 -10.70 7.32 -17.87
CA THR A 113 -11.09 6.16 -18.69
C THR A 113 -10.45 6.20 -20.09
N ASP A 114 -10.40 7.37 -20.74
CA ASP A 114 -9.77 7.50 -22.06
C ASP A 114 -8.27 7.18 -22.00
N TYR A 115 -7.57 7.67 -20.96
CA TYR A 115 -6.14 7.35 -20.75
C TYR A 115 -5.91 5.87 -20.47
N TYR A 116 -6.82 5.20 -19.74
CA TYR A 116 -6.72 3.75 -19.53
C TYR A 116 -6.80 2.99 -20.83
N ARG A 117 -7.77 3.33 -21.68
CA ARG A 117 -7.97 2.70 -22.98
C ARG A 117 -6.76 2.86 -23.89
N ASP A 118 -6.18 4.06 -23.92
CA ASP A 118 -5.04 4.38 -24.79
C ASP A 118 -3.74 3.70 -24.34
N THR A 119 -3.59 3.41 -23.05
CA THR A 119 -2.32 2.93 -22.47
C THR A 119 -2.37 1.50 -21.94
N GLY A 120 -3.54 0.85 -21.92
CA GLY A 120 -3.74 -0.43 -21.25
C GLY A 120 -3.67 -0.32 -19.72
N GLY A 121 -3.97 0.87 -19.17
CA GLY A 121 -4.01 1.15 -17.74
C GLY A 121 -5.32 0.81 -17.07
N GLY A 122 -5.61 1.46 -15.92
CA GLY A 122 -6.85 1.23 -15.18
C GLY A 122 -6.81 1.68 -13.72
N MET A 123 -7.59 1.03 -12.87
CA MET A 123 -7.59 1.26 -11.43
C MET A 123 -6.61 0.30 -10.73
N THR A 124 -5.83 0.81 -9.77
CA THR A 124 -5.04 -0.02 -8.85
C THR A 124 -5.51 0.19 -7.42
N LEU A 125 -5.80 -0.88 -6.69
CA LEU A 125 -5.99 -0.86 -5.25
C LEU A 125 -4.65 -1.09 -4.56
N SER A 126 -4.26 -0.18 -3.69
CA SER A 126 -3.00 -0.19 -2.93
C SER A 126 -3.22 0.48 -1.56
N GLY A 127 -2.18 1.00 -0.90
CA GLY A 127 -2.31 1.79 0.31
C GLY A 127 -1.47 1.29 1.47
N GLY A 128 -2.13 0.90 2.56
CA GLY A 128 -1.58 0.00 3.57
C GLY A 128 -1.59 -1.42 3.00
N GLU A 129 -2.51 -2.26 3.46
CA GLU A 129 -2.84 -3.54 2.83
C GLU A 129 -4.32 -3.46 2.39
N PRO A 130 -4.61 -3.35 1.09
CA PRO A 130 -5.99 -3.12 0.63
C PRO A 130 -6.94 -4.25 1.02
N LEU A 131 -6.41 -5.47 1.17
CA LEU A 131 -7.19 -6.63 1.53
C LEU A 131 -7.60 -6.67 3.02
N MET A 132 -7.10 -5.73 3.84
CA MET A 132 -7.65 -5.48 5.19
C MET A 132 -9.08 -4.91 5.12
N GLN A 133 -9.48 -4.33 3.99
CA GLN A 133 -10.82 -3.86 3.71
C GLN A 133 -11.48 -4.70 2.60
N MET A 134 -11.39 -6.02 2.71
CA MET A 134 -11.77 -6.99 1.66
C MET A 134 -13.14 -6.72 1.04
N GLY A 135 -14.17 -6.48 1.86
CA GLY A 135 -15.52 -6.22 1.35
C GLY A 135 -15.60 -4.98 0.46
N PHE A 136 -14.87 -3.91 0.81
CA PHE A 136 -14.80 -2.68 0.02
C PHE A 136 -13.91 -2.86 -1.21
N ALA A 137 -12.78 -3.55 -1.07
CA ALA A 137 -11.92 -3.87 -2.20
C ALA A 137 -12.66 -4.67 -3.28
N LEU A 138 -13.41 -5.71 -2.90
CA LEU A 138 -14.23 -6.50 -3.82
C LEU A 138 -15.33 -5.66 -4.51
N ALA A 139 -15.96 -4.75 -3.78
CA ALA A 139 -16.98 -3.87 -4.34
C ALA A 139 -16.38 -2.89 -5.37
N LEU A 140 -15.19 -2.32 -5.09
CA LEU A 140 -14.48 -1.46 -6.05
C LEU A 140 -14.03 -2.23 -7.30
N LEU A 141 -13.47 -3.44 -7.14
CA LEU A 141 -13.06 -4.29 -8.26
C LEU A 141 -14.26 -4.62 -9.16
N LYS A 142 -15.38 -4.99 -8.53
CA LYS A 142 -16.60 -5.27 -9.28
C LYS A 142 -17.10 -4.04 -10.03
N ALA A 143 -17.18 -2.87 -9.39
CA ALA A 143 -17.64 -1.64 -10.03
C ALA A 143 -16.75 -1.24 -11.21
N ALA A 144 -15.41 -1.37 -11.09
CA ALA A 144 -14.50 -1.09 -12.19
C ALA A 144 -14.66 -2.11 -13.34
N SER A 145 -14.80 -3.39 -13.01
CA SER A 145 -15.04 -4.45 -14.01
C SER A 145 -16.38 -4.28 -14.76
N ASP A 146 -17.46 -3.88 -14.07
CA ASP A 146 -18.76 -3.60 -14.68
C ASP A 146 -18.70 -2.43 -15.69
N GLU A 147 -17.67 -1.57 -15.57
CA GLU A 147 -17.41 -0.42 -16.48
C GLU A 147 -16.25 -0.68 -17.45
N GLU A 148 -15.80 -1.93 -17.58
CA GLU A 148 -14.70 -2.35 -18.47
C GLU A 148 -13.38 -1.61 -18.17
N ILE A 149 -13.17 -1.19 -16.91
CA ILE A 149 -11.92 -0.59 -16.42
C ILE A 149 -11.02 -1.70 -15.87
N ALA A 150 -9.85 -1.88 -16.46
CA ALA A 150 -8.90 -2.88 -16.02
C ALA A 150 -8.41 -2.61 -14.59
N THR A 151 -8.26 -3.68 -13.81
CA THR A 151 -8.00 -3.63 -12.37
C THR A 151 -6.67 -4.25 -11.99
N ALA A 152 -6.01 -3.66 -11.00
CA ALA A 152 -4.85 -4.26 -10.34
C ALA A 152 -4.98 -4.18 -8.82
N ILE A 153 -4.37 -5.13 -8.12
CA ILE A 153 -4.22 -5.13 -6.67
C ILE A 153 -2.74 -5.18 -6.35
N GLU A 154 -2.27 -4.21 -5.58
CA GLU A 154 -0.95 -4.25 -4.94
C GLU A 154 -1.12 -4.75 -3.50
N THR A 155 -0.55 -5.90 -3.18
CA THR A 155 -0.72 -6.58 -1.90
C THR A 155 0.58 -7.20 -1.41
N SER A 156 0.75 -7.23 -0.10
CA SER A 156 1.82 -7.97 0.56
C SER A 156 1.66 -9.49 0.49
N CYS A 157 0.50 -9.99 0.07
CA CYS A 157 0.10 -11.39 0.16
C CYS A 157 0.20 -11.96 1.60
N GLY A 158 0.32 -11.13 2.63
CA GLY A 158 0.56 -11.53 4.03
C GLY A 158 -0.70 -11.76 4.86
N ILE A 159 -1.88 -11.68 4.28
CA ILE A 159 -3.17 -11.92 4.97
C ILE A 159 -3.51 -13.41 5.05
N PRO A 160 -4.40 -13.84 5.97
CA PRO A 160 -4.80 -15.24 6.08
C PRO A 160 -5.35 -15.81 4.76
N GLU A 161 -5.02 -17.07 4.44
CA GLU A 161 -5.33 -17.73 3.18
C GLU A 161 -6.84 -17.75 2.88
N HIS A 162 -7.68 -18.01 3.90
CA HIS A 162 -9.13 -18.03 3.73
C HIS A 162 -9.72 -16.65 3.42
N VAL A 163 -9.02 -15.57 3.76
CA VAL A 163 -9.38 -14.19 3.38
C VAL A 163 -8.86 -13.91 1.97
N PHE A 164 -7.61 -14.29 1.68
CA PHE A 164 -6.99 -14.07 0.37
C PHE A 164 -7.74 -14.79 -0.75
N SER A 165 -8.25 -16.00 -0.49
CA SER A 165 -9.03 -16.77 -1.46
C SER A 165 -10.26 -16.03 -2.00
N CYS A 166 -10.81 -15.06 -1.25
CA CYS A 166 -11.94 -14.25 -1.70
C CYS A 166 -11.60 -13.33 -2.89
N VAL A 167 -10.32 -12.98 -3.05
CA VAL A 167 -9.88 -12.04 -4.10
C VAL A 167 -9.25 -12.73 -5.31
N VAL A 168 -8.92 -14.02 -5.21
CA VAL A 168 -8.33 -14.79 -6.32
C VAL A 168 -9.27 -14.76 -7.54
N GLY A 169 -8.74 -14.35 -8.69
CA GLY A 169 -9.49 -14.21 -9.94
C GLY A 169 -10.48 -13.04 -9.96
N LYS A 170 -10.35 -12.05 -9.07
CA LYS A 170 -11.23 -10.86 -9.01
C LYS A 170 -10.59 -9.58 -9.56
N ALA A 171 -9.30 -9.62 -9.87
CA ALA A 171 -8.58 -8.53 -10.53
C ALA A 171 -7.86 -9.07 -11.77
N ASP A 172 -7.57 -8.18 -12.72
CA ASP A 172 -6.87 -8.54 -13.96
C ASP A 172 -5.37 -8.72 -13.74
N LEU A 173 -4.81 -8.11 -12.68
CA LEU A 173 -3.39 -8.15 -12.34
C LEU A 173 -3.17 -8.10 -10.84
N TYR A 174 -2.21 -8.87 -10.36
CA TYR A 174 -1.75 -8.85 -8.96
C TYR A 174 -0.29 -8.41 -8.91
N LEU A 175 -0.04 -7.32 -8.19
CA LEU A 175 1.29 -6.82 -7.85
C LEU A 175 1.61 -7.36 -6.45
N CYS A 176 2.40 -8.42 -6.38
CA CYS A 176 2.64 -9.14 -5.15
C CYS A 176 4.01 -8.80 -4.57
N ASP A 177 4.04 -8.24 -3.36
CA ASP A 177 5.29 -7.85 -2.72
C ASP A 177 6.00 -9.02 -2.02
N ILE A 178 7.27 -9.22 -2.34
CA ILE A 178 8.19 -10.03 -1.54
C ILE A 178 9.11 -9.09 -0.78
N LYS A 179 8.99 -9.09 0.55
CA LYS A 179 9.58 -8.05 1.39
C LYS A 179 10.84 -8.47 2.17
N ALA A 180 11.04 -9.78 2.39
CA ALA A 180 12.16 -10.27 3.18
C ALA A 180 12.52 -11.73 2.83
N SER A 181 13.64 -12.23 3.35
CA SER A 181 13.98 -13.65 3.31
C SER A 181 12.97 -14.46 4.13
N ARG A 182 12.86 -15.79 3.87
CA ARG A 182 11.94 -16.65 4.62
C ARG A 182 12.11 -16.55 6.13
N LYS A 183 13.36 -16.53 6.60
CA LYS A 183 13.67 -16.51 8.05
C LYS A 183 13.34 -15.15 8.70
N ASP A 184 13.42 -14.06 7.95
CA ASP A 184 13.29 -12.71 8.49
C ASP A 184 11.85 -12.17 8.44
N TYR A 185 10.97 -12.83 7.67
CA TYR A 185 9.57 -12.40 7.53
C TYR A 185 8.82 -12.23 8.86
N PRO A 186 8.89 -13.17 9.83
CA PRO A 186 8.14 -13.04 11.08
C PRO A 186 8.56 -11.82 11.89
N ASP A 187 9.85 -11.62 12.06
CA ASP A 187 10.39 -10.58 12.94
C ASP A 187 10.43 -9.21 12.25
N LEU A 188 10.74 -9.18 10.95
CA LEU A 188 10.95 -7.93 10.22
C LEU A 188 9.65 -7.36 9.64
N ILE A 189 8.70 -8.22 9.26
CA ILE A 189 7.49 -7.82 8.53
C ILE A 189 6.22 -8.04 9.34
N GLY A 190 6.15 -9.08 10.18
CA GLY A 190 4.98 -9.40 10.99
C GLY A 190 4.01 -10.39 10.34
N THR A 191 4.49 -11.16 9.37
CA THR A 191 3.78 -12.30 8.76
C THR A 191 4.78 -13.41 8.44
N THR A 192 4.33 -14.52 7.88
CA THR A 192 5.23 -15.63 7.51
C THR A 192 5.44 -15.69 6.00
N ALA A 193 6.63 -16.10 5.58
CA ALA A 193 6.95 -16.31 4.18
C ALA A 193 6.10 -17.44 3.57
N GLU A 194 5.75 -18.47 4.37
CA GLU A 194 4.88 -19.57 3.95
C GLU A 194 3.50 -19.05 3.54
N ARG A 195 2.92 -18.13 4.31
CA ARG A 195 1.63 -17.52 3.98
C ARG A 195 1.72 -16.74 2.68
N VAL A 196 2.77 -15.92 2.52
CA VAL A 196 3.00 -15.16 1.28
C VAL A 196 3.13 -16.11 0.09
N TYR A 197 3.94 -17.15 0.22
CA TYR A 197 4.12 -18.16 -0.83
C TYR A 197 2.81 -18.87 -1.17
N THR A 198 2.06 -19.34 -0.17
CA THR A 198 0.78 -20.03 -0.37
C THR A 198 -0.23 -19.14 -1.11
N ASN A 199 -0.33 -17.86 -0.74
CA ASN A 199 -1.24 -16.92 -1.38
C ASN A 199 -0.83 -16.62 -2.84
N ILE A 200 0.46 -16.45 -3.12
CA ILE A 200 0.94 -16.26 -4.51
C ILE A 200 0.74 -17.56 -5.32
N SER A 201 0.96 -18.73 -4.72
CA SER A 201 0.70 -20.02 -5.37
C SER A 201 -0.76 -20.18 -5.76
N ALA A 202 -1.68 -19.77 -4.89
CA ALA A 202 -3.12 -19.81 -5.20
C ALA A 202 -3.49 -18.93 -6.40
N LEU A 203 -2.84 -17.76 -6.58
CA LEU A 203 -3.00 -16.94 -7.79
C LEU A 203 -2.47 -17.66 -9.03
N SER A 204 -1.31 -18.32 -8.91
CA SER A 204 -0.68 -19.06 -10.00
C SER A 204 -1.53 -20.28 -10.42
N GLU A 205 -2.11 -21.02 -9.48
CA GLU A 205 -3.00 -22.13 -9.73
C GLU A 205 -4.31 -21.71 -10.42
N ALA A 206 -4.78 -20.50 -10.13
CA ALA A 206 -5.96 -19.91 -10.74
C ALA A 206 -5.70 -19.16 -12.06
N ASP A 207 -4.51 -19.32 -12.65
CA ASP A 207 -4.08 -18.65 -13.89
C ASP A 207 -4.15 -17.10 -13.83
N CYS A 208 -4.06 -16.51 -12.63
CA CYS A 208 -4.03 -15.06 -12.47
C CYS A 208 -2.68 -14.49 -12.91
N ARG A 209 -2.70 -13.32 -13.53
CA ARG A 209 -1.48 -12.58 -13.90
C ARG A 209 -0.82 -12.00 -12.66
N VAL A 210 0.47 -12.25 -12.48
CA VAL A 210 1.23 -11.83 -11.30
C VAL A 210 2.51 -11.12 -11.71
N ILE A 211 2.76 -9.97 -11.12
CA ILE A 211 4.06 -9.29 -11.12
C ILE A 211 4.56 -9.28 -9.68
N ILE A 212 5.77 -9.78 -9.48
CA ILE A 212 6.43 -9.74 -8.18
C ILE A 212 7.11 -8.38 -8.01
N ARG A 213 6.90 -7.76 -6.87
CA ARG A 213 7.54 -6.50 -6.48
C ARG A 213 8.45 -6.72 -5.30
N VAL A 214 9.68 -6.22 -5.39
CA VAL A 214 10.71 -6.44 -4.38
C VAL A 214 11.26 -5.10 -3.90
N PRO A 215 10.76 -4.57 -2.78
CA PRO A 215 11.43 -3.46 -2.11
C PRO A 215 12.87 -3.85 -1.79
N SER A 216 13.84 -3.12 -2.34
CA SER A 216 15.27 -3.45 -2.27
C SER A 216 15.99 -2.46 -1.36
N VAL A 217 16.23 -2.87 -0.10
CA VAL A 217 16.76 -2.01 0.97
C VAL A 217 18.06 -2.62 1.51
N VAL A 218 19.20 -2.08 1.11
CA VAL A 218 20.49 -2.46 1.69
C VAL A 218 20.51 -2.10 3.16
N GLY A 219 21.05 -2.99 3.99
CA GLY A 219 21.02 -2.88 5.45
C GLY A 219 19.80 -3.53 6.10
N MET A 220 18.80 -3.97 5.32
CA MET A 220 17.57 -4.58 5.85
C MET A 220 17.21 -5.92 5.23
N ASN A 221 16.87 -5.95 3.95
CA ASN A 221 16.34 -7.15 3.30
C ASN A 221 17.16 -7.62 2.10
N PHE A 222 18.16 -6.85 1.68
CA PHE A 222 18.87 -7.09 0.42
C PHE A 222 20.01 -8.09 0.62
N ASP A 223 19.66 -9.39 0.72
CA ASP A 223 20.56 -10.51 1.02
C ASP A 223 20.29 -11.75 0.15
N GLU A 224 21.16 -12.77 0.26
CA GLU A 224 21.04 -14.03 -0.48
C GLU A 224 19.76 -14.80 -0.12
N GLY A 225 19.26 -14.67 1.11
CA GLY A 225 18.03 -15.30 1.55
C GLY A 225 16.80 -14.74 0.84
N LEU A 226 16.77 -13.41 0.64
CA LEU A 226 15.74 -12.76 -0.18
C LEU A 226 15.85 -13.25 -1.64
N ALA A 227 17.06 -13.29 -2.21
CA ALA A 227 17.27 -13.77 -3.58
C ALA A 227 16.76 -15.21 -3.78
N ALA A 228 17.04 -16.10 -2.82
CA ALA A 228 16.57 -17.48 -2.84
C ALA A 228 15.03 -17.56 -2.81
N PHE A 229 14.38 -16.76 -1.97
CA PHE A 229 12.92 -16.76 -1.89
C PHE A 229 12.26 -16.16 -3.15
N ILE A 230 12.83 -15.11 -3.73
CA ILE A 230 12.36 -14.57 -5.01
C ILE A 230 12.49 -15.63 -6.12
N LYS A 231 13.61 -16.33 -6.21
CA LYS A 231 13.84 -17.39 -7.21
C LYS A 231 12.80 -18.51 -7.10
N GLU A 232 12.46 -18.91 -5.88
CA GLU A 232 11.42 -19.91 -5.63
C GLU A 232 10.05 -19.42 -6.12
N VAL A 233 9.65 -18.20 -5.78
CA VAL A 233 8.36 -17.63 -6.23
C VAL A 233 8.34 -17.38 -7.74
N ALA A 234 9.46 -16.98 -8.33
CA ALA A 234 9.60 -16.77 -9.77
C ALA A 234 9.41 -18.03 -10.59
N SER A 235 9.56 -19.21 -9.97
CA SER A 235 9.30 -20.51 -10.63
C SER A 235 7.81 -20.86 -10.75
N LEU A 236 6.94 -20.12 -10.08
CA LEU A 236 5.50 -20.32 -10.17
C LEU A 236 4.99 -19.91 -11.56
N LYS A 237 4.00 -20.67 -12.04
CA LYS A 237 3.31 -20.39 -13.31
C LYS A 237 2.66 -19.01 -13.23
N ASN A 238 2.64 -18.27 -14.33
CA ASN A 238 2.00 -16.96 -14.46
C ASN A 238 2.64 -15.79 -13.66
N VAL A 239 3.84 -15.95 -13.14
CA VAL A 239 4.68 -14.83 -12.76
C VAL A 239 5.28 -14.20 -14.03
N GLU A 240 4.73 -13.05 -14.44
CA GLU A 240 5.11 -12.43 -15.72
C GLU A 240 6.40 -11.60 -15.62
N ASN A 241 6.65 -11.01 -14.47
CA ASN A 241 7.79 -10.12 -14.26
C ASN A 241 8.18 -10.02 -12.77
N ILE A 242 9.41 -9.58 -12.53
CA ILE A 242 9.92 -9.20 -11.22
C ILE A 242 10.44 -7.79 -11.27
N GLU A 243 9.85 -6.89 -10.48
CA GLU A 243 10.21 -5.50 -10.36
C GLU A 243 10.99 -5.26 -9.06
N PHE A 244 12.24 -4.83 -9.17
CA PHE A 244 13.03 -4.42 -8.03
C PHE A 244 12.79 -2.93 -7.77
N LEU A 245 12.32 -2.61 -6.58
CA LEU A 245 11.99 -1.24 -6.17
C LEU A 245 13.09 -0.72 -5.24
N PRO A 246 14.05 0.09 -5.74
CA PRO A 246 15.10 0.63 -4.90
C PRO A 246 14.52 1.50 -3.78
N TYR A 247 15.10 1.38 -2.59
CA TYR A 247 14.72 2.22 -1.45
C TYR A 247 14.86 3.71 -1.77
N HIS A 248 13.96 4.49 -1.22
CA HIS A 248 14.04 5.95 -1.19
C HIS A 248 13.46 6.50 0.12
N ASP A 249 13.92 7.67 0.52
CA ASP A 249 13.66 8.30 1.81
C ASP A 249 12.36 9.13 1.89
N MET A 250 11.51 9.12 0.86
CA MET A 250 10.25 9.88 0.85
C MET A 250 9.23 9.43 1.91
N GLY A 251 9.47 8.29 2.59
CA GLY A 251 8.70 7.81 3.75
C GLY A 251 9.04 8.51 5.06
N LEU A 252 10.21 9.17 5.14
CA LEU A 252 10.68 9.83 6.36
C LEU A 252 9.67 10.88 6.85
N GLY A 253 9.50 10.94 8.17
CA GLY A 253 8.57 11.85 8.83
C GLY A 253 7.09 11.47 8.72
N LYS A 254 6.72 10.39 8.00
CA LYS A 254 5.32 9.97 7.93
C LYS A 254 4.86 9.25 9.20
N ALA A 255 5.73 8.45 9.83
CA ALA A 255 5.44 7.78 11.09
C ALA A 255 5.21 8.80 12.22
N THR A 256 6.06 9.79 12.33
CA THR A 256 5.95 10.85 13.37
C THR A 256 4.67 11.69 13.22
N ARG A 257 4.13 11.84 12.00
CA ARG A 257 2.85 12.55 11.79
C ARG A 257 1.67 11.88 12.49
N ILE A 258 1.76 10.59 12.74
CA ILE A 258 0.72 9.78 13.38
C ILE A 258 1.11 9.34 14.81
N GLY A 259 2.17 9.94 15.38
CA GLY A 259 2.62 9.68 16.74
C GLY A 259 3.40 8.37 16.91
N LEU A 260 3.84 7.74 15.83
CA LEU A 260 4.76 6.60 15.87
C LEU A 260 6.21 7.10 15.88
N SER A 261 7.09 6.33 16.54
CA SER A 261 8.54 6.55 16.44
C SER A 261 9.01 6.22 15.03
N GLU A 262 9.94 7.04 14.53
CA GLU A 262 10.65 6.67 13.29
C GLU A 262 11.56 5.48 13.57
N PRO A 263 11.64 4.51 12.65
CA PRO A 263 12.71 3.51 12.70
C PRO A 263 14.09 4.15 12.57
N ASP A 264 15.11 3.44 12.97
CA ASP A 264 16.48 3.86 12.67
C ASP A 264 16.77 3.64 11.17
N TRP A 265 16.91 4.73 10.45
CA TRP A 265 17.14 4.75 9.00
C TRP A 265 18.62 4.82 8.62
N SER A 266 19.53 4.90 9.61
CA SER A 266 20.94 5.22 9.38
C SER A 266 21.64 4.25 8.43
N ASP A 267 21.26 2.96 8.46
CA ASP A 267 21.86 1.90 7.65
C ASP A 267 21.07 1.59 6.36
N MET A 268 19.92 2.23 6.17
CA MET A 268 19.06 1.96 5.01
C MET A 268 19.47 2.81 3.82
N ARG A 269 19.72 2.17 2.69
CA ARG A 269 19.98 2.84 1.42
C ARG A 269 19.46 2.03 0.22
N ALA A 270 19.34 2.70 -0.90
CA ALA A 270 19.14 2.01 -2.18
C ALA A 270 20.38 1.18 -2.55
N PRO A 271 20.21 0.01 -3.18
CA PRO A 271 21.34 -0.65 -3.82
C PRO A 271 21.87 0.20 -4.97
N SER A 272 23.20 0.23 -5.15
CA SER A 272 23.81 0.77 -6.36
C SER A 272 23.43 -0.08 -7.58
N ALA A 273 23.62 0.45 -8.78
CA ALA A 273 23.36 -0.29 -10.01
C ALA A 273 24.14 -1.63 -10.06
N THR A 274 25.43 -1.59 -9.64
CA THR A 274 26.30 -2.77 -9.61
C THR A 274 25.81 -3.83 -8.61
N GLU A 275 25.38 -3.41 -7.39
CA GLU A 275 24.81 -4.32 -6.39
C GLU A 275 23.51 -4.94 -6.88
N LEU A 276 22.63 -4.13 -7.49
CA LEU A 276 21.37 -4.61 -8.04
C LEU A 276 21.58 -5.59 -9.20
N ASP A 277 22.54 -5.33 -10.10
CA ASP A 277 22.87 -6.23 -11.20
C ASP A 277 23.48 -7.55 -10.70
N ALA A 278 24.33 -7.50 -9.66
CA ALA A 278 24.85 -8.70 -9.01
C ALA A 278 23.74 -9.54 -8.36
N PHE A 279 22.82 -8.87 -7.65
CA PHE A 279 21.65 -9.50 -7.02
C PHE A 279 20.73 -10.18 -8.06
N LYS A 280 20.42 -9.48 -9.15
CA LYS A 280 19.61 -10.03 -10.25
C LYS A 280 20.25 -11.31 -10.84
N LYS A 281 21.59 -11.35 -10.97
CA LYS A 281 22.28 -12.56 -11.44
C LYS A 281 22.05 -13.74 -10.50
N ILE A 282 21.98 -13.54 -9.18
CA ILE A 282 21.69 -14.62 -8.23
C ILE A 282 20.23 -15.08 -8.39
N VAL A 283 19.30 -14.16 -8.54
CA VAL A 283 17.87 -14.48 -8.69
C VAL A 283 17.61 -15.27 -9.98
N PHE A 284 18.26 -14.90 -11.09
CA PHE A 284 17.99 -15.48 -12.42
C PHE A 284 19.00 -16.56 -12.85
N SER A 285 19.93 -16.96 -11.96
CA SER A 285 20.82 -18.10 -12.19
C SER A 285 20.11 -19.41 -11.87
#